data_1f3d4516d8ffd050a692ea0c53230897
#
_entry.id   1f3d4516d8ffd050a692ea0c53230897
#
_cell.length_a   1.000
_cell.length_b   1.000
_cell.length_c   1.000
_cell.angle_alpha   90.00
_cell.angle_beta   90.00
_cell.angle_gamma   90.00
#
_symmetry.space_group_name_H-M   'P 1'
#
loop_
_entity.id
_entity.type
_entity.pdbx_description
1 polymer ?
#
loop_
_entity_poly.entity_id
_entity_poly.type
_entity_poly.pdbx_seq_one_letter_code
_entity_poly.pdbx_strand_id
1 'polypeptide(L)'
;MDFVVGLPRTPSGNDAIWVIVDRLTKSAHFLAIKLSFSVEQLAELYVAQIVRYHGIPKSIISDRDGRFTSKFWRSVHQAMGTKLAFSTAFHPQTDGQSERTIQTLEDMLRACIMDFKGTWDKKLPLIEFSYNNSFHASIGMAPYEALYGRRCRSPVHWYETREKELVSTDFIRRTTEAVKLIRRRMETTSSRHKSYVDKR
;
A
#
# COMPACT_ATOMS: atom_id res chain seq x y z
N MET A 1 9.43 -4.17 0.61
CA MET A 1 8.47 -4.52 -0.45
C MET A 1 8.04 -5.95 -0.23
N ASP A 2 6.76 -6.26 -0.49
CA ASP A 2 6.20 -7.59 -0.28
C ASP A 2 4.98 -7.83 -1.19
N PHE A 3 4.52 -9.09 -1.29
CA PHE A 3 3.35 -9.47 -2.08
C PHE A 3 2.25 -10.04 -1.21
N VAL A 4 1.05 -9.43 -1.28
CA VAL A 4 -0.17 -10.00 -0.72
C VAL A 4 -0.76 -10.96 -1.75
N VAL A 5 -0.74 -12.24 -1.46
CA VAL A 5 -1.20 -13.31 -2.34
C VAL A 5 -2.47 -14.00 -1.81
N GLY A 6 -3.07 -14.87 -2.60
CA GLY A 6 -4.28 -15.62 -2.22
C GLY A 6 -5.54 -14.76 -2.25
N LEU A 7 -5.55 -13.71 -3.08
CA LEU A 7 -6.72 -12.87 -3.30
C LEU A 7 -7.61 -13.44 -4.41
N PRO A 8 -8.94 -13.18 -4.37
CA PRO A 8 -9.84 -13.62 -5.42
C PRO A 8 -9.48 -12.93 -6.74
N ARG A 9 -9.43 -13.71 -7.82
CA ARG A 9 -9.09 -13.19 -9.15
C ARG A 9 -10.15 -12.19 -9.60
N THR A 10 -9.70 -11.01 -10.01
CA THR A 10 -10.58 -9.96 -10.52
C THR A 10 -10.94 -10.18 -12.00
N PRO A 11 -11.96 -9.50 -12.54
CA PRO A 11 -12.25 -9.51 -13.98
C PRO A 11 -11.08 -9.03 -14.84
N SER A 12 -10.22 -8.16 -14.32
CA SER A 12 -8.97 -7.71 -14.95
C SER A 12 -7.85 -8.75 -14.91
N GLY A 13 -8.10 -9.88 -14.19
CA GLY A 13 -7.16 -10.99 -14.04
C GLY A 13 -6.16 -10.81 -12.91
N ASN A 14 -6.26 -9.75 -12.10
CA ASN A 14 -5.39 -9.53 -10.96
C ASN A 14 -5.76 -10.49 -9.83
N ASP A 15 -4.74 -11.05 -9.14
CA ASP A 15 -4.89 -12.04 -8.07
C ASP A 15 -3.90 -11.81 -6.91
N ALA A 16 -3.12 -10.73 -6.98
CA ALA A 16 -2.19 -10.32 -5.93
C ALA A 16 -2.03 -8.79 -5.88
N ILE A 17 -1.48 -8.30 -4.76
CA ILE A 17 -1.11 -6.90 -4.59
C ILE A 17 0.38 -6.84 -4.29
N TRP A 18 1.10 -5.98 -5.01
CA TRP A 18 2.45 -5.61 -4.65
C TRP A 18 2.42 -4.41 -3.72
N VAL A 19 2.94 -4.58 -2.51
CA VAL A 19 3.01 -3.56 -1.47
C VAL A 19 4.41 -2.97 -1.42
N ILE A 20 4.50 -1.65 -1.59
CA ILE A 20 5.77 -0.91 -1.53
C ILE A 20 5.61 0.20 -0.50
N VAL A 21 6.47 0.21 0.52
CA VAL A 21 6.38 1.17 1.63
C VAL A 21 7.66 2.00 1.69
N ASP A 22 7.50 3.32 1.74
CA ASP A 22 8.61 4.21 2.10
C ASP A 22 8.88 4.12 3.61
N ARG A 23 10.12 3.80 3.96
CA ARG A 23 10.50 3.58 5.36
C ARG A 23 10.49 4.86 6.18
N LEU A 24 10.72 6.01 5.55
CA LEU A 24 10.78 7.30 6.21
C LEU A 24 9.38 7.84 6.53
N THR A 25 8.57 8.03 5.51
CA THR A 25 7.24 8.64 5.62
C THR A 25 6.14 7.64 5.95
N LYS A 26 6.42 6.32 5.84
CA LYS A 26 5.43 5.23 5.91
C LYS A 26 4.36 5.30 4.82
N SER A 27 4.55 6.15 3.79
CA SER A 27 3.65 6.12 2.65
C SER A 27 3.76 4.78 1.92
N ALA A 28 2.63 4.25 1.51
CA ALA A 28 2.55 2.95 0.86
C ALA A 28 1.87 3.04 -0.49
N HIS A 29 2.33 2.23 -1.43
CA HIS A 29 1.70 1.99 -2.73
C HIS A 29 1.18 0.56 -2.82
N PHE A 30 -0.05 0.41 -3.31
CA PHE A 30 -0.74 -0.85 -3.47
C PHE A 30 -1.01 -1.11 -4.95
N LEU A 31 -0.19 -1.92 -5.58
CA LEU A 31 -0.25 -2.19 -7.01
C LEU A 31 -0.95 -3.52 -7.28
N ALA A 32 -2.10 -3.48 -7.94
CA ALA A 32 -2.77 -4.69 -8.39
C ALA A 32 -1.94 -5.37 -9.48
N ILE A 33 -1.61 -6.64 -9.28
CA ILE A 33 -0.79 -7.43 -10.19
C ILE A 33 -1.40 -8.83 -10.42
N LYS A 34 -0.90 -9.49 -11.45
CA LYS A 34 -1.07 -10.93 -11.64
C LYS A 34 0.16 -11.64 -11.11
N LEU A 35 0.00 -12.73 -10.38
CA LEU A 35 1.13 -13.57 -9.95
C LEU A 35 1.97 -14.09 -11.13
N SER A 36 1.35 -14.15 -12.33
CA SER A 36 2.02 -14.53 -13.57
C SER A 36 2.85 -13.41 -14.22
N PHE A 37 2.90 -12.20 -13.63
CA PHE A 37 3.75 -11.15 -14.19
C PHE A 37 5.22 -11.57 -14.20
N SER A 38 5.87 -11.33 -15.34
CA SER A 38 7.31 -11.50 -15.45
C SER A 38 8.05 -10.44 -14.63
N VAL A 39 9.34 -10.67 -14.37
CA VAL A 39 10.16 -9.69 -13.62
C VAL A 39 10.31 -8.39 -14.40
N GLU A 40 10.33 -8.44 -15.73
CA GLU A 40 10.35 -7.30 -16.63
C GLU A 40 9.09 -6.45 -16.46
N GLN A 41 7.90 -7.08 -16.45
CA GLN A 41 6.63 -6.39 -16.23
C GLN A 41 6.56 -5.73 -14.84
N LEU A 42 7.10 -6.39 -13.83
CA LEU A 42 7.21 -5.80 -12.49
C LEU A 42 8.18 -4.61 -12.48
N ALA A 43 9.30 -4.68 -13.20
CA ALA A 43 10.24 -3.56 -13.30
C ALA A 43 9.61 -2.35 -14.03
N GLU A 44 8.90 -2.58 -15.12
CA GLU A 44 8.16 -1.52 -15.84
C GLU A 44 7.12 -0.87 -14.93
N LEU A 45 6.34 -1.68 -14.19
CA LEU A 45 5.36 -1.19 -13.25
C LEU A 45 6.03 -0.38 -12.12
N TYR A 46 7.17 -0.83 -11.62
CA TYR A 46 7.95 -0.13 -10.60
C TYR A 46 8.40 1.25 -11.07
N VAL A 47 8.96 1.32 -12.27
CA VAL A 47 9.37 2.60 -12.87
C VAL A 47 8.18 3.53 -13.05
N ALA A 48 7.07 3.01 -13.58
CA ALA A 48 5.86 3.80 -13.85
C ALA A 48 5.15 4.31 -12.59
N GLN A 49 5.19 3.56 -11.48
CA GLN A 49 4.41 3.87 -10.28
C GLN A 49 5.26 4.40 -9.12
N ILE A 50 6.54 4.08 -9.07
CA ILE A 50 7.40 4.50 -7.96
C ILE A 50 8.45 5.51 -8.43
N VAL A 51 9.29 5.12 -9.40
CA VAL A 51 10.39 5.99 -9.84
C VAL A 51 9.86 7.29 -10.45
N ARG A 52 8.76 7.22 -11.20
CA ARG A 52 8.12 8.40 -11.79
C ARG A 52 7.69 9.45 -10.75
N TYR A 53 7.20 9.03 -9.60
CA TYR A 53 6.64 9.94 -8.60
C TYR A 53 7.60 10.30 -7.47
N HIS A 54 8.54 9.41 -7.15
CA HIS A 54 9.41 9.55 -5.98
C HIS A 54 10.90 9.59 -6.32
N GLY A 55 11.23 9.36 -7.61
CA GLY A 55 12.63 9.21 -8.03
C GLY A 55 13.20 7.84 -7.68
N ILE A 56 14.50 7.69 -7.90
CA ILE A 56 15.22 6.44 -7.66
C ILE A 56 15.55 6.31 -6.17
N PRO A 57 15.15 5.23 -5.49
CA PRO A 57 15.45 5.06 -4.07
C PRO A 57 16.94 4.75 -3.84
N LYS A 58 17.48 5.21 -2.72
CA LYS A 58 18.85 4.87 -2.33
C LYS A 58 19.03 3.40 -2.00
N SER A 59 18.02 2.79 -1.39
CA SER A 59 18.02 1.38 -1.02
C SER A 59 16.62 0.78 -1.02
N ILE A 60 16.55 -0.49 -1.32
CA ILE A 60 15.32 -1.29 -1.28
C ILE A 60 15.56 -2.48 -0.35
N ILE A 61 14.59 -2.74 0.52
CA ILE A 61 14.52 -3.95 1.34
C ILE A 61 13.33 -4.77 0.86
N SER A 62 13.54 -6.04 0.59
CA SER A 62 12.48 -6.98 0.21
C SER A 62 12.70 -8.33 0.89
N ASP A 63 11.67 -9.16 0.89
CA ASP A 63 11.80 -10.57 1.18
C ASP A 63 12.66 -11.29 0.13
N ARG A 64 12.87 -12.59 0.30
CA ARG A 64 13.63 -13.44 -0.62
C ARG A 64 12.77 -14.05 -1.72
N ASP A 65 11.67 -13.41 -2.11
CA ASP A 65 10.91 -13.86 -3.26
C ASP A 65 11.81 -13.98 -4.51
N GLY A 66 11.62 -15.04 -5.29
CA GLY A 66 12.44 -15.33 -6.47
C GLY A 66 12.45 -14.21 -7.50
N ARG A 67 11.38 -13.42 -7.57
CA ARG A 67 11.27 -12.25 -8.45
C ARG A 67 12.27 -11.15 -8.06
N PHE A 68 12.37 -10.82 -6.75
CA PHE A 68 13.30 -9.80 -6.24
C PHE A 68 14.75 -10.28 -6.19
N THR A 69 14.99 -11.58 -6.10
CA THR A 69 16.33 -12.16 -6.10
C THR A 69 16.87 -12.44 -7.51
N SER A 70 16.05 -12.25 -8.55
CA SER A 70 16.42 -12.53 -9.94
C SER A 70 17.61 -11.68 -10.41
N LYS A 71 18.39 -12.22 -11.36
CA LYS A 71 19.50 -11.46 -12.00
C LYS A 71 19.02 -10.20 -12.70
N PHE A 72 17.87 -10.28 -13.37
CA PHE A 72 17.27 -9.14 -14.04
C PHE A 72 16.94 -8.01 -13.07
N TRP A 73 16.25 -8.29 -11.97
CA TRP A 73 15.91 -7.31 -10.95
C TRP A 73 17.14 -6.62 -10.35
N ARG A 74 18.17 -7.42 -10.04
CA ARG A 74 19.47 -6.88 -9.57
C ARG A 74 20.12 -5.95 -10.58
N SER A 75 20.14 -6.34 -11.87
CA SER A 75 20.73 -5.52 -12.93
C SER A 75 20.00 -4.19 -13.11
N VAL A 76 18.67 -4.19 -13.07
CA VAL A 76 17.86 -2.95 -13.14
C VAL A 76 18.21 -2.00 -12.00
N HIS A 77 18.25 -2.49 -10.77
CA HIS A 77 18.56 -1.65 -9.61
C HIS A 77 20.04 -1.21 -9.55
N GLN A 78 20.95 -2.06 -10.00
CA GLN A 78 22.36 -1.70 -10.15
C GLN A 78 22.53 -0.56 -11.18
N ALA A 79 21.85 -0.64 -12.32
CA ALA A 79 21.85 0.43 -13.32
C ALA A 79 21.27 1.76 -12.79
N MET A 80 20.30 1.68 -11.88
CA MET A 80 19.74 2.85 -11.18
C MET A 80 20.58 3.33 -9.98
N GLY A 81 21.66 2.64 -9.62
CA GLY A 81 22.47 2.98 -8.43
C GLY A 81 21.81 2.66 -7.09
N THR A 82 20.77 1.83 -7.09
CA THR A 82 20.02 1.44 -5.89
C THR A 82 20.68 0.27 -5.18
N LYS A 83 20.84 0.35 -3.85
CA LYS A 83 21.32 -0.76 -3.02
C LYS A 83 20.16 -1.71 -2.71
N LEU A 84 20.30 -2.98 -3.09
CA LEU A 84 19.35 -4.04 -2.71
C LEU A 84 19.81 -4.69 -1.41
N ALA A 85 18.90 -4.81 -0.46
CA ALA A 85 19.06 -5.58 0.77
C ALA A 85 17.89 -6.57 0.88
N PHE A 86 18.21 -7.80 1.29
CA PHE A 86 17.19 -8.82 1.51
C PHE A 86 17.02 -9.05 3.01
N SER A 87 15.78 -9.16 3.46
CA SER A 87 15.48 -9.53 4.84
C SER A 87 16.08 -10.91 5.12
N THR A 88 16.76 -11.03 6.26
CA THR A 88 17.31 -12.30 6.72
C THR A 88 16.50 -12.78 7.90
N ALA A 89 16.16 -14.06 7.92
CA ALA A 89 15.42 -14.71 9.01
C ALA A 89 16.11 -14.58 10.39
N PHE A 90 17.35 -14.10 10.43
CA PHE A 90 18.19 -14.05 11.64
C PHE A 90 18.46 -12.64 12.21
N HIS A 91 17.96 -11.57 11.61
CA HIS A 91 18.11 -10.21 12.16
C HIS A 91 16.77 -9.47 12.22
N PRO A 92 15.86 -9.86 13.14
CA PRO A 92 14.56 -9.20 13.30
C PRO A 92 14.67 -7.76 13.80
N GLN A 93 15.82 -7.33 14.34
CA GLN A 93 15.95 -6.00 14.94
C GLN A 93 16.08 -4.86 13.94
N THR A 94 16.55 -5.11 12.72
CA THR A 94 16.65 -4.08 11.67
C THR A 94 15.37 -3.97 10.84
N ASP A 95 14.53 -4.99 10.85
CA ASP A 95 13.36 -5.13 9.98
C ASP A 95 12.02 -5.30 10.71
N GLY A 96 12.04 -5.57 12.03
CA GLY A 96 10.83 -5.88 12.81
C GLY A 96 9.74 -4.78 12.77
N GLN A 97 10.11 -3.52 12.48
CA GLN A 97 9.13 -2.46 12.25
C GLN A 97 8.55 -2.51 10.83
N SER A 98 9.36 -2.88 9.83
CA SER A 98 8.91 -3.00 8.44
C SER A 98 8.04 -4.24 8.26
N GLU A 99 8.43 -5.39 8.79
CA GLU A 99 7.63 -6.63 8.76
C GLU A 99 6.29 -6.44 9.47
N ARG A 100 6.26 -5.86 10.67
CA ARG A 100 4.99 -5.57 11.37
C ARG A 100 4.12 -4.59 10.60
N THR A 101 4.71 -3.59 9.96
CA THR A 101 3.96 -2.64 9.14
C THR A 101 3.36 -3.33 7.93
N ILE A 102 4.14 -4.17 7.24
CA ILE A 102 3.68 -4.95 6.08
C ILE A 102 2.60 -5.94 6.52
N GLN A 103 2.78 -6.68 7.59
CA GLN A 103 1.79 -7.62 8.12
C GLN A 103 0.48 -6.91 8.52
N THR A 104 0.57 -5.77 9.19
CA THR A 104 -0.60 -4.95 9.51
C THR A 104 -1.31 -4.48 8.25
N LEU A 105 -0.54 -4.08 7.22
CA LEU A 105 -1.07 -3.68 5.92
C LEU A 105 -1.75 -4.84 5.20
N GLU A 106 -1.16 -6.03 5.22
CA GLU A 106 -1.76 -7.22 4.62
C GLU A 106 -3.11 -7.55 5.25
N ASP A 107 -3.17 -7.58 6.58
CA ASP A 107 -4.41 -7.88 7.31
C ASP A 107 -5.50 -6.83 7.02
N MET A 108 -5.11 -5.57 6.97
CA MET A 108 -6.00 -4.47 6.60
C MET A 108 -6.50 -4.61 5.16
N LEU A 109 -5.59 -4.87 4.22
CA LEU A 109 -5.94 -5.04 2.82
C LEU A 109 -6.89 -6.23 2.63
N ARG A 110 -6.62 -7.37 3.28
CA ARG A 110 -7.51 -8.54 3.24
C ARG A 110 -8.89 -8.19 3.81
N ALA A 111 -8.96 -7.51 4.95
CA ALA A 111 -10.22 -7.11 5.56
C ALA A 111 -11.03 -6.15 4.67
N CYS A 112 -10.37 -5.22 3.99
CA CYS A 112 -11.03 -4.31 3.06
C CYS A 112 -11.47 -5.00 1.75
N ILE A 113 -10.63 -5.87 1.21
CA ILE A 113 -10.84 -6.53 -0.09
C ILE A 113 -11.98 -7.53 -0.05
N MET A 114 -12.16 -8.24 1.08
CA MET A 114 -13.23 -9.22 1.24
C MET A 114 -14.65 -8.64 1.01
N ASP A 115 -14.82 -7.33 1.24
CA ASP A 115 -16.09 -6.65 1.01
C ASP A 115 -16.35 -6.33 -0.48
N PHE A 116 -15.34 -6.41 -1.34
CA PHE A 116 -15.44 -5.94 -2.74
C PHE A 116 -15.45 -7.05 -3.79
N LYS A 117 -15.85 -8.24 -3.43
CA LYS A 117 -15.98 -9.44 -4.29
C LYS A 117 -15.63 -9.22 -5.78
N GLY A 118 -14.46 -9.69 -6.21
CA GLY A 118 -14.03 -9.66 -7.61
C GLY A 118 -13.70 -8.28 -8.23
N THR A 119 -13.88 -7.18 -7.49
CA THR A 119 -13.60 -5.81 -7.98
C THR A 119 -12.67 -5.02 -7.05
N TRP A 120 -11.94 -5.71 -6.21
CA TRP A 120 -11.05 -5.09 -5.23
C TRP A 120 -9.95 -4.23 -5.88
N ASP A 121 -9.45 -4.63 -7.05
CA ASP A 121 -8.44 -3.88 -7.79
C ASP A 121 -8.89 -2.46 -8.16
N LYS A 122 -10.18 -2.26 -8.47
CA LYS A 122 -10.77 -0.95 -8.74
C LYS A 122 -10.93 -0.09 -7.47
N LYS A 123 -10.95 -0.70 -6.30
CA LYS A 123 -11.05 0.00 -5.01
C LYS A 123 -9.70 0.25 -4.36
N LEU A 124 -8.66 -0.40 -4.87
CA LEU A 124 -7.31 -0.31 -4.33
C LEU A 124 -6.78 1.14 -4.20
N PRO A 125 -7.02 2.05 -5.18
CA PRO A 125 -6.62 3.45 -5.01
C PRO A 125 -7.28 4.17 -3.83
N LEU A 126 -8.53 3.84 -3.50
CA LEU A 126 -9.21 4.42 -2.33
C LEU A 126 -8.68 3.83 -1.01
N ILE A 127 -8.32 2.55 -1.02
CA ILE A 127 -7.69 1.88 0.12
C ILE A 127 -6.31 2.49 0.38
N GLU A 128 -5.50 2.65 -0.66
CA GLU A 128 -4.19 3.31 -0.60
C GLU A 128 -4.30 4.74 -0.07
N PHE A 129 -5.22 5.53 -0.63
CA PHE A 129 -5.47 6.89 -0.16
C PHE A 129 -5.89 6.91 1.32
N SER A 130 -6.80 6.02 1.71
CA SER A 130 -7.30 5.96 3.09
C SER A 130 -6.20 5.59 4.07
N TYR A 131 -5.33 4.63 3.71
CA TYR A 131 -4.16 4.27 4.50
C TYR A 131 -3.21 5.46 4.65
N ASN A 132 -2.79 6.05 3.54
CA ASN A 132 -1.81 7.13 3.53
C ASN A 132 -2.34 8.42 4.20
N ASN A 133 -3.65 8.56 4.32
CA ASN A 133 -4.31 9.71 4.98
C ASN A 133 -4.82 9.38 6.39
N SER A 134 -4.43 8.25 6.96
CA SER A 134 -4.75 7.85 8.33
C SER A 134 -3.54 8.04 9.25
N PHE A 135 -3.81 8.36 10.52
CA PHE A 135 -2.76 8.54 11.52
C PHE A 135 -1.92 7.27 11.69
N HIS A 136 -0.60 7.41 11.62
CA HIS A 136 0.36 6.34 11.80
C HIS A 136 1.20 6.59 13.06
N ALA A 137 1.06 5.71 14.07
CA ALA A 137 1.62 5.92 15.41
C ALA A 137 3.16 6.07 15.41
N SER A 138 3.90 5.36 14.53
CA SER A 138 5.37 5.40 14.53
C SER A 138 5.97 6.71 14.01
N ILE A 139 5.19 7.51 13.27
CA ILE A 139 5.62 8.83 12.76
C ILE A 139 4.79 9.98 13.34
N GLY A 140 3.77 9.68 14.17
CA GLY A 140 2.95 10.69 14.85
C GLY A 140 2.02 11.51 13.94
N MET A 141 1.89 11.15 12.67
CA MET A 141 1.07 11.83 11.68
C MET A 141 0.61 10.88 10.56
N ALA A 142 -0.16 11.38 9.61
CA ALA A 142 -0.51 10.59 8.43
C ALA A 142 0.69 10.49 7.47
N PRO A 143 0.90 9.33 6.77
CA PRO A 143 1.96 9.19 5.77
C PRO A 143 1.98 10.29 4.70
N TYR A 144 0.83 10.68 4.18
CA TYR A 144 0.75 11.80 3.23
C TYR A 144 1.07 13.16 3.86
N GLU A 145 0.80 13.36 5.13
CA GLU A 145 1.22 14.56 5.84
C GLU A 145 2.75 14.61 5.96
N ALA A 146 3.39 13.48 6.26
CA ALA A 146 4.84 13.37 6.28
C ALA A 146 5.47 13.57 4.88
N LEU A 147 4.81 13.07 3.82
CA LEU A 147 5.31 13.16 2.45
C LEU A 147 5.14 14.55 1.82
N TYR A 148 3.96 15.18 2.03
CA TYR A 148 3.60 16.45 1.37
C TYR A 148 3.69 17.68 2.27
N GLY A 149 4.02 17.50 3.56
CA GLY A 149 4.08 18.59 4.55
C GLY A 149 2.72 19.16 4.94
N ARG A 150 1.62 18.55 4.53
CA ARG A 150 0.25 18.99 4.83
C ARG A 150 -0.74 17.83 4.85
N ARG A 151 -1.82 17.99 5.61
CA ARG A 151 -2.93 17.03 5.58
C ARG A 151 -3.66 17.05 4.24
N CYS A 152 -3.89 15.86 3.68
CA CYS A 152 -4.69 15.73 2.47
C CYS A 152 -6.19 15.74 2.81
N ARG A 153 -6.98 16.48 2.03
CA ARG A 153 -8.44 16.47 2.19
C ARG A 153 -9.00 15.11 1.76
N SER A 154 -9.81 14.52 2.62
CA SER A 154 -10.52 13.29 2.31
C SER A 154 -11.78 13.55 1.47
N PRO A 155 -12.17 12.65 0.56
CA PRO A 155 -13.47 12.72 -0.12
C PRO A 155 -14.67 12.90 0.81
N VAL A 156 -14.56 12.44 2.07
CA VAL A 156 -15.60 12.64 3.10
C VAL A 156 -15.89 14.11 3.37
N HIS A 157 -14.92 15.01 3.18
CA HIS A 157 -15.05 16.45 3.40
C HIS A 157 -15.37 17.26 2.13
N TRP A 158 -15.56 16.62 0.98
CA TRP A 158 -15.93 17.32 -0.26
C TRP A 158 -17.30 18.00 -0.18
N TYR A 159 -18.17 17.55 0.72
CA TYR A 159 -19.48 18.19 0.95
C TYR A 159 -19.40 19.55 1.66
N GLU A 160 -18.26 19.89 2.26
CA GLU A 160 -18.08 21.14 3.01
C GLU A 160 -17.65 22.32 2.10
N THR A 161 -17.20 22.03 0.87
CA THR A 161 -16.80 23.05 -0.09
C THR A 161 -17.93 23.38 -1.05
N ARG A 162 -18.06 24.68 -1.38
CA ARG A 162 -19.09 25.24 -2.29
C ARG A 162 -19.07 24.71 -3.73
N GLU A 163 -18.16 23.81 -4.07
CA GLU A 163 -18.02 23.19 -5.40
C GLU A 163 -19.01 22.03 -5.64
N LYS A 164 -20.15 22.04 -4.97
CA LYS A 164 -21.19 20.99 -5.07
C LYS A 164 -21.78 20.81 -6.47
N GLU A 165 -21.63 21.80 -7.34
CA GLU A 165 -22.33 21.84 -8.63
C GLU A 165 -21.61 21.12 -9.79
N LEU A 166 -20.33 20.79 -9.64
CA LEU A 166 -19.50 20.30 -10.76
C LEU A 166 -19.30 18.79 -10.83
N VAL A 167 -19.64 18.03 -9.79
CA VAL A 167 -19.45 16.56 -9.77
C VAL A 167 -20.77 15.89 -9.47
N SER A 168 -21.11 14.87 -10.27
CA SER A 168 -22.30 14.01 -10.05
C SER A 168 -22.41 13.62 -8.57
N THR A 169 -23.49 14.02 -7.93
CA THR A 169 -23.79 13.74 -6.51
C THR A 169 -23.70 12.26 -6.19
N ASP A 170 -24.04 11.38 -7.14
CA ASP A 170 -23.97 9.93 -6.98
C ASP A 170 -22.52 9.42 -6.94
N PHE A 171 -21.62 9.94 -7.77
CA PHE A 171 -20.18 9.59 -7.72
C PHE A 171 -19.57 9.99 -6.36
N ILE A 172 -19.83 11.21 -5.90
CA ILE A 172 -19.32 11.69 -4.61
C ILE A 172 -19.87 10.82 -3.46
N ARG A 173 -21.17 10.53 -3.48
CA ARG A 173 -21.82 9.68 -2.49
C ARG A 173 -21.18 8.29 -2.42
N ARG A 174 -21.04 7.60 -3.55
CA ARG A 174 -20.43 6.27 -3.65
C ARG A 174 -18.96 6.27 -3.18
N THR A 175 -18.20 7.29 -3.55
CA THR A 175 -16.79 7.42 -3.13
C THR A 175 -16.70 7.66 -1.63
N THR A 176 -17.55 8.52 -1.08
CA THR A 176 -17.62 8.81 0.36
C THR A 176 -18.00 7.56 1.16
N GLU A 177 -19.01 6.81 0.70
CA GLU A 177 -19.43 5.54 1.34
C GLU A 177 -18.31 4.51 1.33
N ALA A 178 -17.60 4.36 0.18
CA ALA A 178 -16.46 3.47 0.07
C ALA A 178 -15.33 3.86 1.04
N VAL A 179 -14.96 5.13 1.12
CA VAL A 179 -13.92 5.60 2.05
C VAL A 179 -14.33 5.41 3.52
N LYS A 180 -15.60 5.66 3.87
CA LYS A 180 -16.11 5.40 5.22
C LYS A 180 -16.03 3.91 5.59
N LEU A 181 -16.40 3.02 4.66
CA LEU A 181 -16.30 1.58 4.87
C LEU A 181 -14.85 1.15 5.09
N ILE A 182 -13.93 1.59 4.22
CA ILE A 182 -12.50 1.30 4.30
C ILE A 182 -11.95 1.75 5.66
N ARG A 183 -12.21 2.98 6.09
CA ARG A 183 -11.76 3.51 7.39
C ARG A 183 -12.26 2.67 8.56
N ARG A 184 -13.53 2.31 8.57
CA ARG A 184 -14.10 1.45 9.62
C ARG A 184 -13.38 0.09 9.70
N ARG A 185 -13.05 -0.52 8.55
CA ARG A 185 -12.30 -1.78 8.49
C ARG A 185 -10.88 -1.62 9.02
N MET A 186 -10.20 -0.54 8.63
CA MET A 186 -8.87 -0.21 9.13
C MET A 186 -8.84 -0.05 10.64
N GLU A 187 -9.79 0.71 11.22
CA GLU A 187 -9.92 0.91 12.67
C GLU A 187 -10.17 -0.40 13.39
N THR A 188 -11.07 -1.26 12.86
CA THR A 188 -11.35 -2.58 13.42
C THR A 188 -10.11 -3.47 13.42
N THR A 189 -9.34 -3.50 12.34
CA THR A 189 -8.11 -4.28 12.23
C THR A 189 -7.04 -3.76 13.19
N SER A 190 -6.85 -2.45 13.25
CA SER A 190 -5.91 -1.81 14.18
C SER A 190 -6.26 -2.10 15.64
N SER A 191 -7.55 -2.04 16.01
CA SER A 191 -8.01 -2.34 17.36
C SER A 191 -7.79 -3.81 17.73
N ARG A 192 -8.00 -4.74 16.80
CA ARG A 192 -7.71 -6.17 17.02
C ARG A 192 -6.21 -6.39 17.26
N HIS A 193 -5.34 -5.78 16.46
CA HIS A 193 -3.88 -5.87 16.65
C HIS A 193 -3.46 -5.36 18.02
N LYS A 194 -3.98 -4.20 18.48
CA LYS A 194 -3.70 -3.69 19.83
C LYS A 194 -4.11 -4.70 20.90
N SER A 195 -5.30 -5.26 20.81
CA SER A 195 -5.80 -6.21 21.83
C SER A 195 -5.00 -7.52 21.89
N TYR A 196 -4.33 -7.94 20.82
CA TYR A 196 -3.41 -9.08 20.81
C TYR A 196 -2.04 -8.76 21.41
N VAL A 197 -1.56 -7.53 21.24
CA VAL A 197 -0.28 -7.07 21.80
C VAL A 197 -0.39 -6.84 23.30
N ASP A 198 -1.51 -6.26 23.77
CA ASP A 198 -1.75 -5.96 25.19
C ASP A 198 -2.04 -7.22 26.04
N LYS A 199 -2.29 -8.38 25.43
CA LYS A 199 -2.49 -9.67 26.11
C LYS A 199 -1.22 -10.53 26.24
N ARG A 200 -0.07 -10.03 25.81
CA ARG A 200 1.26 -10.66 25.98
C ARG A 200 2.11 -9.88 26.95
#